data_9fd13f0396b99312a315537f9e11ab98
#
_entry.id   9fd13f0396b99312a315537f9e11ab98
#
_cell.length_a   1.000
_cell.length_b   1.000
_cell.length_c   1.000
_cell.angle_alpha   90.00
_cell.angle_beta   90.00
_cell.angle_gamma   90.00
#
_symmetry.space_group_name_H-M   'P 1'
#
loop_
_entity.id
_entity.type
_entity.pdbx_description
1 polymer ?
#
loop_
_entity_poly.entity_id
_entity_poly.type
_entity_poly.pdbx_seq_one_letter_code
_entity_poly.pdbx_strand_id
1 'polypeptide(L)'
;YDSSNLEVLRRIVKNEYSPIAETNMVQMGVNVACGYCSEDLLSLKSCFGVSTYFHQVQTAKTVIEKLNGRALLADEVGLGKTIEAGLILKEYLLRGMAKKILILTPASLITQWQEELKTKFDLTFKNHLEINDWDDLDLIIASLDTAKSTKNQEFVKKIKYDLLIVDEAHKLKNRKTKNWKFVNAINTKYLLMLTATPIQNDMIELFNLISILKPGHLSTVQKFKDDFLTEKDKRLPKNSLKLKEMLSEIMIRHRRADTLIKFPQRFVHTYSIELNDDEAELYNELTDFIRKKYYTLPTHKNPRGINRLTLILLQKLMGSSTHALANALDKMIASNYYKDDFDVSLKKMLDMANNVKESKKGQVLMEIVNSLNEKVIIFTQFRGTQDYIVKMLQSKGYSVAVFNGQMSQSEKDKCIEDFRNEKQILVSTESGGEGRNLQFCKYLINFDLPWNPMRIEQRIGRIHRLGQNDDVHI
;
A
#
# COMPACT_ATOMS: atom_id res chain seq x y z
N TYR A 1 -26.56 -24.47 -26.81
CA TYR A 1 -26.95 -25.19 -25.59
C TYR A 1 -26.62 -26.66 -25.81
N ASP A 2 -25.72 -27.18 -24.99
CA ASP A 2 -25.20 -28.51 -25.08
C ASP A 2 -26.31 -29.53 -24.71
N SER A 3 -26.48 -30.57 -25.48
CA SER A 3 -27.54 -31.60 -25.27
C SER A 3 -27.49 -32.26 -23.89
N SER A 4 -26.31 -32.30 -23.28
CA SER A 4 -26.07 -32.78 -21.91
C SER A 4 -26.77 -31.96 -20.83
N ASN A 5 -26.85 -30.64 -21.00
CA ASN A 5 -27.51 -29.74 -20.03
C ASN A 5 -29.05 -29.87 -20.08
N LEU A 6 -29.62 -30.20 -21.23
CA LEU A 6 -31.06 -30.46 -21.36
C LEU A 6 -31.49 -31.77 -20.69
N GLU A 7 -30.63 -32.76 -20.67
CA GLU A 7 -30.91 -34.05 -20.01
C GLU A 7 -30.87 -33.92 -18.48
N VAL A 8 -29.90 -33.11 -17.94
CA VAL A 8 -29.85 -32.80 -16.52
C VAL A 8 -31.11 -32.06 -16.07
N LEU A 9 -31.56 -31.05 -16.83
CA LEU A 9 -32.79 -30.32 -16.53
C LEU A 9 -34.05 -31.24 -16.59
N ARG A 10 -34.13 -32.17 -17.54
CA ARG A 10 -35.22 -33.15 -17.61
C ARG A 10 -35.28 -34.09 -16.39
N ARG A 11 -34.13 -34.51 -15.88
CA ARG A 11 -34.01 -35.35 -14.67
C ARG A 11 -34.46 -34.59 -13.41
N ILE A 12 -34.05 -33.32 -13.29
CA ILE A 12 -34.49 -32.44 -12.19
C ILE A 12 -36.00 -32.27 -12.18
N VAL A 13 -36.60 -32.00 -13.36
CA VAL A 13 -38.08 -31.81 -13.48
C VAL A 13 -38.82 -33.10 -13.16
N LYS A 14 -38.23 -34.28 -13.42
CA LYS A 14 -38.85 -35.59 -13.12
C LYS A 14 -38.58 -36.09 -11.70
N ASN A 15 -37.87 -35.30 -10.86
CA ASN A 15 -37.44 -35.74 -9.52
C ASN A 15 -36.55 -37.02 -9.55
N GLU A 16 -35.83 -37.27 -10.64
CA GLU A 16 -34.90 -38.38 -10.76
C GLU A 16 -33.55 -37.97 -10.20
N TYR A 17 -33.30 -38.20 -8.91
CA TYR A 17 -32.03 -37.89 -8.24
C TYR A 17 -31.16 -39.12 -8.11
N SER A 18 -29.86 -38.94 -8.30
CA SER A 18 -28.88 -40.00 -8.02
C SER A 18 -28.72 -40.21 -6.50
N PRO A 19 -28.47 -41.44 -6.06
CA PRO A 19 -28.16 -41.71 -4.66
C PRO A 19 -27.05 -40.84 -4.14
N ILE A 20 -27.12 -40.45 -2.87
CA ILE A 20 -26.07 -39.59 -2.22
C ILE A 20 -24.66 -40.17 -2.40
N ALA A 21 -24.53 -41.52 -2.34
CA ALA A 21 -23.25 -42.21 -2.56
C ALA A 21 -22.66 -41.95 -3.94
N GLU A 22 -23.51 -41.99 -5.01
CA GLU A 22 -23.06 -41.70 -6.39
C GLU A 22 -22.69 -40.23 -6.56
N THR A 23 -23.48 -39.32 -5.96
CA THR A 23 -23.20 -37.88 -5.97
C THR A 23 -21.88 -37.58 -5.28
N ASN A 24 -21.63 -38.21 -4.13
CA ASN A 24 -20.35 -38.10 -3.41
C ASN A 24 -19.18 -38.67 -4.22
N MET A 25 -19.39 -39.79 -4.92
CA MET A 25 -18.36 -40.40 -5.77
C MET A 25 -18.02 -39.53 -6.97
N VAL A 26 -19.01 -38.91 -7.60
CA VAL A 26 -18.82 -37.94 -8.69
C VAL A 26 -18.10 -36.70 -8.15
N GLN A 27 -18.49 -36.20 -6.99
CA GLN A 27 -17.82 -35.06 -6.35
C GLN A 27 -16.35 -35.39 -6.01
N MET A 28 -16.08 -36.60 -5.49
CA MET A 28 -14.70 -37.05 -5.26
C MET A 28 -13.93 -37.16 -6.58
N GLY A 29 -14.54 -37.69 -7.63
CA GLY A 29 -13.95 -37.78 -8.97
C GLY A 29 -13.63 -36.42 -9.57
N VAL A 30 -14.53 -35.45 -9.43
CA VAL A 30 -14.33 -34.07 -9.84
C VAL A 30 -13.18 -33.43 -9.03
N ASN A 31 -13.18 -33.66 -7.72
CA ASN A 31 -12.11 -33.16 -6.85
C ASN A 31 -10.74 -33.74 -7.22
N VAL A 32 -10.67 -35.04 -7.56
CA VAL A 32 -9.43 -35.68 -8.06
C VAL A 32 -9.03 -35.09 -9.41
N ALA A 33 -9.96 -34.98 -10.33
CA ALA A 33 -9.70 -34.43 -11.67
C ALA A 33 -9.29 -32.94 -11.63
N CYS A 34 -9.84 -32.18 -10.67
CA CYS A 34 -9.48 -30.79 -10.43
C CYS A 34 -8.23 -30.60 -9.56
N GLY A 35 -7.58 -31.69 -9.12
CA GLY A 35 -6.37 -31.62 -8.29
C GLY A 35 -6.60 -31.18 -6.84
N TYR A 36 -7.85 -31.20 -6.34
CA TYR A 36 -8.21 -30.76 -4.97
C TYR A 36 -7.99 -31.84 -3.88
N CYS A 37 -7.44 -33.01 -4.23
CA CYS A 37 -7.36 -34.17 -3.33
C CYS A 37 -6.09 -34.26 -2.48
N SER A 38 -5.40 -33.18 -2.17
CA SER A 38 -4.29 -33.21 -1.22
C SER A 38 -4.70 -32.39 0.01
N GLU A 39 -4.77 -33.02 1.18
CA GLU A 39 -4.95 -32.34 2.47
C GLU A 39 -3.83 -31.31 2.72
N ASP A 40 -2.67 -31.48 2.07
CA ASP A 40 -1.52 -30.61 2.15
C ASP A 40 -1.29 -29.81 0.86
N LEU A 41 -0.85 -28.56 1.03
CA LEU A 41 -0.39 -27.72 -0.06
C LEU A 41 0.93 -28.26 -0.63
N LEU A 42 0.98 -28.52 -1.95
CA LEU A 42 2.21 -28.94 -2.65
C LEU A 42 3.29 -27.86 -2.55
N SER A 43 2.87 -26.59 -2.54
CA SER A 43 3.77 -25.43 -2.41
C SER A 43 4.61 -25.48 -1.15
N LEU A 44 4.10 -26.01 -0.02
CA LEU A 44 4.86 -26.12 1.24
C LEU A 44 6.10 -27.01 1.11
N LYS A 45 6.03 -28.06 0.30
CA LYS A 45 7.15 -29.00 0.07
C LYS A 45 8.21 -28.45 -0.89
N SER A 46 7.88 -27.38 -1.63
CA SER A 46 8.72 -26.77 -2.66
C SER A 46 9.14 -25.33 -2.35
N CYS A 47 8.93 -24.86 -1.11
CA CYS A 47 9.41 -23.58 -0.63
C CYS A 47 10.76 -23.72 0.08
N PHE A 48 11.67 -22.79 -0.17
CA PHE A 48 13.01 -22.80 0.41
C PHE A 48 13.17 -21.69 1.45
N GLY A 49 13.62 -22.06 2.66
CA GLY A 49 13.95 -21.07 3.71
C GLY A 49 12.77 -20.22 4.21
N VAL A 50 11.54 -20.67 3.98
CA VAL A 50 10.34 -19.96 4.46
C VAL A 50 9.78 -20.68 5.67
N SER A 51 9.83 -20.02 6.82
CA SER A 51 8.99 -20.41 7.96
C SER A 51 7.57 -19.93 7.68
N THR A 52 6.70 -20.85 7.25
CA THR A 52 5.29 -20.53 7.04
C THR A 52 4.55 -20.56 8.37
N TYR A 53 3.71 -19.56 8.58
CA TYR A 53 2.85 -19.48 9.77
C TYR A 53 1.48 -20.09 9.46
N PHE A 54 0.81 -20.57 10.50
CA PHE A 54 -0.49 -21.25 10.41
C PHE A 54 -1.53 -20.42 9.61
N HIS A 55 -1.65 -19.12 9.89
CA HIS A 55 -2.60 -18.24 9.19
C HIS A 55 -2.31 -18.15 7.69
N GLN A 56 -1.02 -18.13 7.29
CA GLN A 56 -0.63 -18.06 5.86
C GLN A 56 -1.04 -19.32 5.10
N VAL A 57 -0.82 -20.48 5.71
CA VAL A 57 -1.23 -21.78 5.15
C VAL A 57 -2.75 -21.87 5.06
N GLN A 58 -3.46 -21.43 6.11
CA GLN A 58 -4.92 -21.39 6.12
C GLN A 58 -5.49 -20.43 5.08
N THR A 59 -4.87 -19.26 4.90
CA THR A 59 -5.22 -18.30 3.84
C THR A 59 -5.11 -18.99 2.47
N ALA A 60 -3.98 -19.64 2.19
CA ALA A 60 -3.77 -20.30 0.91
C ALA A 60 -4.80 -21.41 0.66
N LYS A 61 -5.04 -22.29 1.63
CA LYS A 61 -6.07 -23.33 1.55
C LYS A 61 -7.45 -22.72 1.30
N THR A 62 -7.84 -21.72 2.06
CA THR A 62 -9.15 -21.06 1.93
C THR A 62 -9.35 -20.44 0.55
N VAL A 63 -8.34 -19.77 0.01
CA VAL A 63 -8.42 -19.16 -1.33
C VAL A 63 -8.60 -20.22 -2.42
N ILE A 64 -7.86 -21.31 -2.32
CA ILE A 64 -7.89 -22.38 -3.32
C ILE A 64 -9.20 -23.17 -3.25
N GLU A 65 -9.59 -23.59 -2.05
CA GLU A 65 -10.71 -24.52 -1.85
C GLU A 65 -12.09 -23.83 -1.79
N LYS A 66 -12.18 -22.64 -1.18
CA LYS A 66 -13.45 -21.99 -0.88
C LYS A 66 -13.71 -20.75 -1.72
N LEU A 67 -12.67 -19.96 -2.04
CA LEU A 67 -12.85 -18.68 -2.71
C LEU A 67 -12.59 -18.75 -4.23
N ASN A 68 -12.39 -19.96 -4.77
CA ASN A 68 -12.17 -20.19 -6.21
C ASN A 68 -11.08 -19.29 -6.82
N GLY A 69 -10.04 -18.97 -6.05
CA GLY A 69 -8.91 -18.16 -6.49
C GLY A 69 -9.20 -16.67 -6.71
N ARG A 70 -10.33 -16.16 -6.23
CA ARG A 70 -10.67 -14.74 -6.30
C ARG A 70 -10.86 -14.19 -4.90
N ALA A 71 -9.83 -13.52 -4.37
CA ALA A 71 -9.79 -13.11 -2.98
C ALA A 71 -9.15 -11.73 -2.76
N LEU A 72 -9.64 -11.03 -1.74
CA LEU A 72 -9.00 -9.87 -1.14
C LEU A 72 -8.25 -10.31 0.12
N LEU A 73 -6.92 -10.32 0.07
CA LEU A 73 -6.05 -10.56 1.22
C LEU A 73 -5.86 -9.23 1.96
N ALA A 74 -6.51 -9.11 3.12
CA ALA A 74 -6.62 -7.85 3.87
C ALA A 74 -5.94 -7.89 5.24
N ASP A 75 -4.95 -8.75 5.40
CA ASP A 75 -4.17 -8.92 6.63
C ASP A 75 -3.44 -7.65 7.05
N GLU A 76 -3.23 -7.49 8.34
CA GLU A 76 -2.48 -6.35 8.88
C GLU A 76 -1.07 -6.27 8.28
N VAL A 77 -0.51 -5.05 8.34
CA VAL A 77 0.87 -4.80 7.88
C VAL A 77 1.85 -5.70 8.63
N GLY A 78 2.73 -6.38 7.90
CA GLY A 78 3.78 -7.21 8.48
C GLY A 78 3.39 -8.67 8.75
N LEU A 79 2.16 -9.13 8.43
CA LEU A 79 1.74 -10.54 8.55
C LEU A 79 2.13 -11.42 7.35
N GLY A 80 2.74 -10.86 6.31
CA GLY A 80 3.32 -11.62 5.21
C GLY A 80 2.37 -11.91 4.05
N LYS A 81 1.49 -10.97 3.66
CA LYS A 81 0.60 -11.09 2.48
C LYS A 81 1.33 -11.53 1.20
N THR A 82 2.56 -11.08 0.99
CA THR A 82 3.40 -11.53 -0.14
C THR A 82 3.68 -13.03 -0.09
N ILE A 83 3.89 -13.58 1.12
CA ILE A 83 4.11 -15.03 1.33
C ILE A 83 2.82 -15.79 1.05
N GLU A 84 1.67 -15.31 1.53
CA GLU A 84 0.36 -15.92 1.24
C GLU A 84 0.10 -15.96 -0.26
N ALA A 85 0.30 -14.84 -0.95
CA ALA A 85 0.15 -14.77 -2.40
C ALA A 85 1.16 -15.68 -3.12
N GLY A 86 2.40 -15.77 -2.63
CA GLY A 86 3.43 -16.66 -3.15
C GLY A 86 3.07 -18.13 -3.00
N LEU A 87 2.51 -18.54 -1.84
CA LEU A 87 2.02 -19.90 -1.61
C LEU A 87 0.91 -20.28 -2.59
N ILE A 88 -0.10 -19.40 -2.75
CA ILE A 88 -1.22 -19.61 -3.68
C ILE A 88 -0.72 -19.68 -5.12
N LEU A 89 0.16 -18.76 -5.51
CA LEU A 89 0.75 -18.70 -6.85
C LEU A 89 1.54 -19.98 -7.16
N LYS A 90 2.43 -20.40 -6.25
CA LYS A 90 3.23 -21.63 -6.41
C LYS A 90 2.34 -22.87 -6.48
N GLU A 91 1.28 -22.93 -5.66
CA GLU A 91 0.31 -24.03 -5.69
C GLU A 91 -0.39 -24.12 -7.04
N TYR A 92 -0.84 -22.99 -7.60
CA TYR A 92 -1.50 -22.98 -8.90
C TYR A 92 -0.58 -23.40 -10.05
N LEU A 93 0.70 -23.01 -10.00
CA LEU A 93 1.70 -23.47 -10.96
C LEU A 93 1.95 -24.97 -10.85
N LEU A 94 2.15 -25.50 -9.64
CA LEU A 94 2.42 -26.92 -9.41
C LEU A 94 1.26 -27.82 -9.80
N ARG A 95 0.01 -27.35 -9.61
CA ARG A 95 -1.19 -28.07 -10.03
C ARG A 95 -1.54 -27.87 -11.51
N GLY A 96 -0.78 -27.08 -12.26
CA GLY A 96 -1.08 -26.76 -13.66
C GLY A 96 -2.36 -25.94 -13.85
N MET A 97 -2.85 -25.29 -12.78
CA MET A 97 -4.08 -24.47 -12.80
C MET A 97 -3.85 -23.08 -13.39
N ALA A 98 -2.62 -22.58 -13.32
CA ALA A 98 -2.21 -21.32 -13.90
C ALA A 98 -0.84 -21.46 -14.56
N LYS A 99 -0.68 -20.83 -15.73
CA LYS A 99 0.56 -20.76 -16.48
C LYS A 99 0.95 -19.30 -16.73
N LYS A 100 0.02 -18.50 -17.29
CA LYS A 100 0.26 -17.09 -17.61
C LYS A 100 -0.17 -16.19 -16.46
N ILE A 101 0.80 -15.58 -15.78
CA ILE A 101 0.60 -14.85 -14.53
C ILE A 101 1.13 -13.42 -14.64
N LEU A 102 0.30 -12.46 -14.24
CA LEU A 102 0.68 -11.06 -14.14
C LEU A 102 0.61 -10.57 -12.69
N ILE A 103 1.70 -9.98 -12.21
CA ILE A 103 1.74 -9.28 -10.92
C ILE A 103 1.81 -7.78 -11.18
N LEU A 104 0.83 -7.04 -10.68
CA LEU A 104 0.79 -5.57 -10.69
C LEU A 104 1.07 -5.04 -9.29
N THR A 105 2.14 -4.27 -9.15
CA THR A 105 2.61 -3.75 -7.86
C THR A 105 3.02 -2.28 -7.98
N PRO A 106 3.20 -1.51 -6.89
CA PRO A 106 3.95 -0.26 -6.96
C PRO A 106 5.35 -0.45 -7.53
N ALA A 107 5.84 0.52 -8.29
CA ALA A 107 7.17 0.42 -8.91
C ALA A 107 8.30 0.15 -7.90
N SER A 108 8.17 0.69 -6.69
CA SER A 108 9.12 0.51 -5.58
C SER A 108 9.18 -0.93 -5.04
N LEU A 109 8.17 -1.75 -5.31
CA LEU A 109 8.04 -3.11 -4.79
C LEU A 109 8.47 -4.19 -5.80
N ILE A 110 8.69 -3.87 -7.06
CA ILE A 110 8.98 -4.84 -8.12
C ILE A 110 10.18 -5.73 -7.74
N THR A 111 11.29 -5.12 -7.40
CA THR A 111 12.53 -5.85 -7.06
C THR A 111 12.33 -6.73 -5.82
N GLN A 112 11.64 -6.22 -4.78
CA GLN A 112 11.34 -7.01 -3.59
C GLN A 112 10.48 -8.24 -3.93
N TRP A 113 9.45 -8.07 -4.75
CA TRP A 113 8.63 -9.20 -5.21
C TRP A 113 9.46 -10.21 -6.00
N GLN A 114 10.32 -9.76 -6.93
CA GLN A 114 11.21 -10.64 -7.71
C GLN A 114 12.15 -11.43 -6.79
N GLU A 115 12.79 -10.76 -5.83
CA GLU A 115 13.70 -11.40 -4.86
C GLU A 115 12.95 -12.39 -3.96
N GLU A 116 11.81 -12.02 -3.39
CA GLU A 116 11.03 -12.89 -2.53
C GLU A 116 10.52 -14.12 -3.28
N LEU A 117 10.02 -13.95 -4.51
CA LEU A 117 9.54 -15.06 -5.32
C LEU A 117 10.69 -15.99 -5.74
N LYS A 118 11.84 -15.45 -6.10
CA LYS A 118 13.01 -16.23 -6.48
C LYS A 118 13.59 -16.99 -5.30
N THR A 119 13.85 -16.32 -4.18
CA THR A 119 14.55 -16.92 -3.05
C THR A 119 13.68 -17.88 -2.25
N LYS A 120 12.38 -17.59 -2.10
CA LYS A 120 11.47 -18.36 -1.25
C LYS A 120 10.66 -19.41 -2.00
N PHE A 121 10.34 -19.15 -3.27
CA PHE A 121 9.45 -20.00 -4.06
C PHE A 121 10.12 -20.58 -5.31
N ASP A 122 11.38 -20.24 -5.57
CA ASP A 122 12.09 -20.62 -6.80
C ASP A 122 11.30 -20.27 -8.07
N LEU A 123 10.82 -19.02 -8.13
CA LEU A 123 10.05 -18.49 -9.24
C LEU A 123 10.72 -17.22 -9.79
N THR A 124 11.08 -17.25 -11.06
CA THR A 124 11.72 -16.12 -11.73
C THR A 124 10.69 -15.35 -12.55
N PHE A 125 10.27 -14.20 -12.03
CA PHE A 125 9.42 -13.24 -12.74
C PHE A 125 10.27 -12.21 -13.48
N LYS A 126 9.95 -11.97 -14.75
CA LYS A 126 10.59 -10.93 -15.55
C LYS A 126 9.87 -9.60 -15.36
N ASN A 127 10.66 -8.54 -15.19
CA ASN A 127 10.13 -7.18 -15.23
C ASN A 127 9.71 -6.85 -16.67
N HIS A 128 8.58 -6.17 -16.84
CA HIS A 128 8.13 -5.72 -18.15
C HIS A 128 9.17 -4.88 -18.94
N LEU A 129 10.13 -4.25 -18.26
CA LEU A 129 11.24 -3.52 -18.90
C LEU A 129 12.28 -4.44 -19.54
N GLU A 130 12.28 -5.73 -19.19
CA GLU A 130 13.21 -6.77 -19.68
C GLU A 130 12.61 -7.58 -20.83
N ILE A 131 11.40 -7.25 -21.28
CA ILE A 131 10.65 -7.96 -22.32
C ILE A 131 10.30 -7.04 -23.48
N ASN A 132 10.30 -7.58 -24.68
CA ASN A 132 9.91 -6.85 -25.89
C ASN A 132 8.39 -6.82 -26.09
N ASP A 133 7.72 -7.91 -25.77
CA ASP A 133 6.26 -8.04 -25.84
C ASP A 133 5.69 -8.62 -24.54
N TRP A 134 4.48 -8.18 -24.17
CA TRP A 134 3.74 -8.67 -23.00
C TRP A 134 3.28 -10.12 -23.15
N ASP A 135 3.23 -10.64 -24.35
CA ASP A 135 2.82 -12.02 -24.62
C ASP A 135 3.97 -13.04 -24.65
N ASP A 136 5.22 -12.57 -24.72
CA ASP A 136 6.40 -13.42 -24.85
C ASP A 136 6.65 -14.33 -23.65
N LEU A 137 6.18 -13.94 -22.46
CA LEU A 137 6.49 -14.63 -21.21
C LEU A 137 5.25 -14.98 -20.41
N ASP A 138 5.35 -16.11 -19.69
CA ASP A 138 4.29 -16.60 -18.82
C ASP A 138 4.27 -15.90 -17.43
N LEU A 139 5.43 -15.48 -16.89
CA LEU A 139 5.57 -14.92 -15.56
C LEU A 139 6.09 -13.47 -15.62
N ILE A 140 5.17 -12.53 -15.51
CA ILE A 140 5.47 -11.08 -15.67
C ILE A 140 5.13 -10.33 -14.40
N ILE A 141 6.02 -9.41 -13.99
CA ILE A 141 5.78 -8.41 -12.97
C ILE A 141 5.94 -7.01 -13.54
N ALA A 142 5.02 -6.12 -13.20
CA ALA A 142 5.05 -4.75 -13.69
C ALA A 142 4.51 -3.76 -12.66
N SER A 143 4.87 -2.47 -12.81
CA SER A 143 4.16 -1.45 -12.06
C SER A 143 2.76 -1.21 -12.65
N LEU A 144 1.79 -0.99 -11.77
CA LEU A 144 0.43 -0.63 -12.19
C LEU A 144 0.43 0.61 -13.11
N ASP A 145 1.33 1.58 -12.84
CA ASP A 145 1.43 2.81 -13.62
C ASP A 145 1.96 2.55 -15.04
N THR A 146 2.93 1.66 -15.18
CA THR A 146 3.46 1.28 -16.49
C THR A 146 2.47 0.43 -17.29
N ALA A 147 1.86 -0.56 -16.64
CA ALA A 147 0.89 -1.44 -17.32
C ALA A 147 -0.33 -0.66 -17.86
N LYS A 148 -0.82 0.35 -17.13
CA LYS A 148 -1.96 1.20 -17.56
C LYS A 148 -1.58 2.33 -18.50
N SER A 149 -0.29 2.54 -18.82
CA SER A 149 0.14 3.60 -19.74
C SER A 149 -0.52 3.46 -21.12
N THR A 150 -0.67 4.56 -21.84
CA THR A 150 -1.27 4.55 -23.19
C THR A 150 -0.54 3.62 -24.15
N LYS A 151 0.75 3.43 -23.96
CA LYS A 151 1.59 2.52 -24.76
C LYS A 151 1.27 1.05 -24.49
N ASN A 152 1.02 0.65 -23.23
CA ASN A 152 0.97 -0.74 -22.80
C ASN A 152 -0.44 -1.28 -22.57
N GLN A 153 -1.39 -0.42 -22.17
CA GLN A 153 -2.69 -0.87 -21.67
C GLN A 153 -3.49 -1.74 -22.65
N GLU A 154 -3.41 -1.48 -23.95
CA GLU A 154 -4.15 -2.24 -24.96
C GLU A 154 -3.56 -3.64 -25.18
N PHE A 155 -2.23 -3.78 -25.08
CA PHE A 155 -1.56 -5.08 -25.13
C PHE A 155 -1.92 -5.90 -23.90
N VAL A 156 -1.79 -5.32 -22.71
CA VAL A 156 -2.09 -6.01 -21.45
C VAL A 156 -3.55 -6.48 -21.38
N LYS A 157 -4.51 -5.68 -21.85
CA LYS A 157 -5.94 -6.06 -21.85
C LYS A 157 -6.30 -7.17 -22.83
N LYS A 158 -5.56 -7.30 -23.95
CA LYS A 158 -5.81 -8.35 -24.97
C LYS A 158 -5.40 -9.72 -24.49
N ILE A 159 -4.43 -9.80 -23.60
CA ILE A 159 -3.89 -11.05 -23.10
C ILE A 159 -4.87 -11.65 -22.08
N LYS A 160 -5.08 -12.96 -22.14
CA LYS A 160 -5.82 -13.72 -21.14
C LYS A 160 -4.83 -14.27 -20.11
N TYR A 161 -4.91 -13.77 -18.91
CA TYR A 161 -4.09 -14.27 -17.79
C TYR A 161 -4.85 -15.34 -17.01
N ASP A 162 -4.12 -16.36 -16.55
CA ASP A 162 -4.71 -17.36 -15.64
C ASP A 162 -4.84 -16.77 -14.24
N LEU A 163 -3.79 -16.05 -13.76
CA LEU A 163 -3.77 -15.41 -12.46
C LEU A 163 -3.27 -13.96 -12.58
N LEU A 164 -4.05 -13.05 -12.00
CA LEU A 164 -3.66 -11.66 -11.78
C LEU A 164 -3.50 -11.41 -10.28
N ILE A 165 -2.35 -10.88 -9.87
CA ILE A 165 -2.10 -10.42 -8.50
C ILE A 165 -1.97 -8.90 -8.53
N VAL A 166 -2.72 -8.20 -7.68
CA VAL A 166 -2.64 -6.73 -7.55
C VAL A 166 -2.27 -6.38 -6.12
N ASP A 167 -1.05 -5.90 -5.95
CA ASP A 167 -0.57 -5.41 -4.66
C ASP A 167 -0.96 -3.95 -4.44
N GLU A 168 -1.09 -3.55 -3.17
CA GLU A 168 -1.60 -2.25 -2.72
C GLU A 168 -2.94 -1.90 -3.41
N ALA A 169 -3.86 -2.87 -3.39
CA ALA A 169 -5.15 -2.79 -4.07
C ALA A 169 -6.03 -1.60 -3.62
N HIS A 170 -5.73 -0.95 -2.48
CA HIS A 170 -6.38 0.28 -2.08
C HIS A 170 -6.27 1.41 -3.12
N LYS A 171 -5.33 1.32 -4.08
CA LYS A 171 -5.25 2.22 -5.25
C LYS A 171 -6.41 2.07 -6.23
N LEU A 172 -7.21 1.00 -6.09
CA LEU A 172 -8.38 0.69 -6.91
C LEU A 172 -9.72 1.09 -6.26
N LYS A 173 -9.70 1.77 -5.13
CA LYS A 173 -10.87 2.11 -4.32
C LYS A 173 -11.90 3.05 -4.98
N ASN A 174 -11.59 3.65 -6.11
CA ASN A 174 -12.47 4.59 -6.81
C ASN A 174 -12.67 4.18 -8.28
N ARG A 175 -13.92 3.83 -8.63
CA ARG A 175 -14.33 3.41 -9.99
C ARG A 175 -14.07 4.45 -11.09
N LYS A 176 -14.02 5.74 -10.73
CA LYS A 176 -13.78 6.81 -11.70
C LYS A 176 -12.32 6.89 -12.14
N THR A 177 -11.40 6.28 -11.40
CA THR A 177 -9.96 6.34 -11.68
C THR A 177 -9.55 5.46 -12.86
N LYS A 178 -8.49 5.86 -13.54
CA LYS A 178 -7.87 5.05 -14.60
C LYS A 178 -7.39 3.69 -14.06
N ASN A 179 -6.91 3.62 -12.82
CA ASN A 179 -6.45 2.39 -12.18
C ASN A 179 -7.58 1.35 -12.12
N TRP A 180 -8.72 1.74 -11.56
CA TRP A 180 -9.86 0.84 -11.42
C TRP A 180 -10.35 0.34 -12.77
N LYS A 181 -10.55 1.25 -13.74
CA LYS A 181 -11.02 0.92 -15.08
C LYS A 181 -10.07 -0.02 -15.81
N PHE A 182 -8.77 0.19 -15.65
CA PHE A 182 -7.75 -0.64 -16.27
C PHE A 182 -7.76 -2.07 -15.70
N VAL A 183 -7.68 -2.23 -14.37
CA VAL A 183 -7.64 -3.56 -13.74
C VAL A 183 -8.95 -4.31 -13.97
N ASN A 184 -10.10 -3.63 -13.92
CA ASN A 184 -11.40 -4.23 -14.19
C ASN A 184 -11.57 -4.72 -15.65
N ALA A 185 -10.75 -4.21 -16.57
CA ALA A 185 -10.78 -4.60 -17.99
C ALA A 185 -9.80 -5.74 -18.32
N ILE A 186 -8.94 -6.16 -17.40
CA ILE A 186 -8.01 -7.27 -17.62
C ILE A 186 -8.77 -8.60 -17.54
N ASN A 187 -8.61 -9.45 -18.56
CA ASN A 187 -9.21 -10.76 -18.58
C ASN A 187 -8.37 -11.74 -17.76
N THR A 188 -8.91 -12.24 -16.66
CA THR A 188 -8.23 -13.18 -15.78
C THR A 188 -9.19 -14.18 -15.14
N LYS A 189 -8.74 -15.42 -15.01
CA LYS A 189 -9.48 -16.51 -14.34
C LYS A 189 -9.42 -16.32 -12.82
N TYR A 190 -8.24 -16.22 -12.26
CA TYR A 190 -7.98 -16.02 -10.83
C TYR A 190 -7.49 -14.61 -10.54
N LEU A 191 -7.91 -14.03 -9.42
CA LEU A 191 -7.55 -12.67 -9.05
C LEU A 191 -7.29 -12.56 -7.55
N LEU A 192 -6.06 -12.21 -7.19
CA LEU A 192 -5.69 -11.89 -5.82
C LEU A 192 -5.45 -10.39 -5.70
N MET A 193 -6.09 -9.76 -4.76
CA MET A 193 -5.89 -8.37 -4.42
C MET A 193 -5.34 -8.27 -3.00
N LEU A 194 -4.21 -7.59 -2.82
CA LEU A 194 -3.52 -7.47 -1.54
C LEU A 194 -3.61 -6.02 -1.04
N THR A 195 -4.06 -5.84 0.18
CA THR A 195 -4.03 -4.53 0.86
C THR A 195 -4.15 -4.71 2.36
N ALA A 196 -3.45 -3.88 3.14
CA ALA A 196 -3.68 -3.82 4.58
C ALA A 196 -4.88 -2.93 4.95
N THR A 197 -5.38 -2.13 4.00
CA THR A 197 -6.38 -1.09 4.24
C THR A 197 -7.47 -1.11 3.18
N PRO A 198 -8.39 -2.07 3.24
CA PRO A 198 -9.49 -2.16 2.28
C PRO A 198 -10.47 -0.98 2.36
N ILE A 199 -10.54 -0.32 3.51
CA ILE A 199 -11.37 0.86 3.78
C ILE A 199 -10.48 1.95 4.38
N GLN A 200 -10.50 3.15 3.82
CA GLN A 200 -9.80 4.32 4.36
C GLN A 200 -10.76 5.44 4.78
N ASN A 201 -11.69 5.80 3.92
CA ASN A 201 -12.59 6.94 4.14
C ASN A 201 -14.08 6.56 4.11
N ASP A 202 -14.48 5.61 3.27
CA ASP A 202 -15.87 5.27 3.01
C ASP A 202 -16.00 3.77 2.68
N MET A 203 -17.08 3.14 3.13
CA MET A 203 -17.41 1.75 2.81
C MET A 203 -17.59 1.51 1.29
N ILE A 204 -17.88 2.55 0.51
CA ILE A 204 -17.93 2.47 -0.96
C ILE A 204 -16.56 2.11 -1.55
N GLU A 205 -15.46 2.42 -0.87
CA GLU A 205 -14.13 1.98 -1.29
C GLU A 205 -14.03 0.46 -1.31
N LEU A 206 -14.50 -0.21 -0.26
CA LEU A 206 -14.58 -1.67 -0.19
C LEU A 206 -15.52 -2.25 -1.26
N PHE A 207 -16.72 -1.67 -1.41
CA PHE A 207 -17.65 -2.06 -2.48
C PHE A 207 -16.98 -2.04 -3.87
N ASN A 208 -16.19 -1.01 -4.14
CA ASN A 208 -15.50 -0.87 -5.42
C ASN A 208 -14.40 -1.93 -5.63
N LEU A 209 -13.70 -2.33 -4.57
CA LEU A 209 -12.73 -3.43 -4.63
C LEU A 209 -13.42 -4.78 -4.87
N ILE A 210 -14.44 -5.08 -4.09
CA ILE A 210 -15.18 -6.34 -4.19
C ILE A 210 -15.83 -6.49 -5.58
N SER A 211 -16.28 -5.38 -6.20
CA SER A 211 -16.89 -5.45 -7.52
C SER A 211 -15.92 -5.80 -8.66
N ILE A 212 -14.59 -5.65 -8.48
CA ILE A 212 -13.60 -6.21 -9.41
C ILE A 212 -13.43 -7.71 -9.18
N LEU A 213 -13.40 -8.14 -7.91
CA LEU A 213 -13.22 -9.54 -7.54
C LEU A 213 -14.41 -10.40 -7.94
N LYS A 214 -15.62 -10.00 -7.54
CA LYS A 214 -16.86 -10.76 -7.76
C LYS A 214 -17.98 -9.77 -8.12
N PRO A 215 -18.14 -9.43 -9.41
CA PRO A 215 -19.19 -8.53 -9.85
C PRO A 215 -20.57 -8.98 -9.38
N GLY A 216 -21.37 -8.06 -8.83
CA GLY A 216 -22.72 -8.35 -8.35
C GLY A 216 -22.82 -8.95 -6.94
N HIS A 217 -21.72 -9.38 -6.31
CA HIS A 217 -21.72 -10.01 -4.98
C HIS A 217 -22.31 -9.11 -3.89
N LEU A 218 -22.02 -7.84 -3.91
CA LEU A 218 -22.57 -6.83 -3.01
C LEU A 218 -23.79 -6.11 -3.60
N SER A 219 -24.45 -6.68 -4.63
CA SER A 219 -25.59 -6.10 -5.34
C SER A 219 -25.26 -4.80 -6.07
N THR A 220 -26.18 -3.84 -6.17
CA THR A 220 -25.96 -2.52 -6.78
C THR A 220 -25.39 -1.53 -5.76
N VAL A 221 -24.75 -0.46 -6.24
CA VAL A 221 -24.24 0.63 -5.37
C VAL A 221 -25.35 1.23 -4.52
N GLN A 222 -26.56 1.42 -5.10
CA GLN A 222 -27.66 2.02 -4.37
C GLN A 222 -28.13 1.07 -3.25
N LYS A 223 -28.37 -0.20 -3.56
CA LYS A 223 -28.80 -1.19 -2.57
C LYS A 223 -27.75 -1.38 -1.47
N PHE A 224 -26.46 -1.38 -1.82
CA PHE A 224 -25.38 -1.43 -0.84
C PHE A 224 -25.40 -0.22 0.12
N LYS A 225 -25.65 0.98 -0.40
CA LYS A 225 -25.82 2.17 0.44
C LYS A 225 -27.00 2.05 1.36
N ASP A 226 -28.15 1.66 0.84
CA ASP A 226 -29.39 1.54 1.60
C ASP A 226 -29.29 0.45 2.68
N ASP A 227 -28.62 -0.67 2.40
CA ASP A 227 -28.47 -1.80 3.32
C ASP A 227 -27.40 -1.57 4.40
N PHE A 228 -26.30 -0.89 4.06
CA PHE A 228 -25.10 -0.88 4.91
C PHE A 228 -24.60 0.49 5.33
N LEU A 229 -24.95 1.61 4.65
CA LEU A 229 -24.44 2.92 5.06
C LEU A 229 -25.39 3.62 6.02
N THR A 230 -24.78 4.29 7.00
CA THR A 230 -25.48 5.26 7.86
C THR A 230 -25.27 6.67 7.34
N GLU A 231 -26.23 7.56 7.53
CA GLU A 231 -26.11 8.96 7.15
C GLU A 231 -25.06 9.71 7.99
N LYS A 232 -24.90 9.29 9.26
CA LYS A 232 -24.00 9.95 10.23
C LYS A 232 -22.54 9.58 10.05
N ASP A 233 -22.23 8.31 9.79
CA ASP A 233 -20.87 7.84 9.61
C ASP A 233 -20.77 6.79 8.49
N LYS A 234 -20.19 7.18 7.39
CA LYS A 234 -20.00 6.31 6.20
C LYS A 234 -19.00 5.17 6.41
N ARG A 235 -18.35 5.09 7.57
CA ARG A 235 -17.40 4.03 7.93
C ARG A 235 -18.06 2.90 8.73
N LEU A 236 -19.15 3.18 9.43
CA LEU A 236 -19.83 2.22 10.29
C LEU A 236 -21.06 1.62 9.56
N PRO A 237 -21.08 0.29 9.33
CA PRO A 237 -22.19 -0.34 8.64
C PRO A 237 -23.42 -0.51 9.55
N LYS A 238 -24.64 -0.31 9.01
CA LYS A 238 -25.90 -0.59 9.69
C LYS A 238 -26.05 -2.07 10.07
N ASN A 239 -25.77 -2.96 9.10
CA ASN A 239 -25.97 -4.41 9.19
C ASN A 239 -24.61 -5.12 9.17
N SER A 240 -23.80 -4.89 10.21
CA SER A 240 -22.42 -5.37 10.27
C SER A 240 -22.26 -6.88 10.17
N LEU A 241 -23.17 -7.66 10.78
CA LEU A 241 -23.14 -9.13 10.72
C LEU A 241 -23.34 -9.63 9.30
N LYS A 242 -24.42 -9.19 8.63
CA LYS A 242 -24.71 -9.56 7.25
C LYS A 242 -23.57 -9.18 6.30
N LEU A 243 -23.01 -7.97 6.47
CA LEU A 243 -21.87 -7.56 5.67
C LEU A 243 -20.64 -8.44 5.91
N LYS A 244 -20.38 -8.80 7.17
CA LYS A 244 -19.28 -9.68 7.54
C LYS A 244 -19.42 -11.08 6.91
N GLU A 245 -20.61 -11.65 6.90
CA GLU A 245 -20.91 -12.92 6.23
C GLU A 245 -20.61 -12.82 4.73
N MET A 246 -21.15 -11.80 4.04
CA MET A 246 -20.90 -11.60 2.61
C MET A 246 -19.41 -11.40 2.31
N LEU A 247 -18.68 -10.69 3.16
CA LEU A 247 -17.25 -10.47 2.99
C LEU A 247 -16.41 -11.72 3.25
N SER A 248 -16.84 -12.61 4.16
CA SER A 248 -16.11 -13.86 4.45
C SER A 248 -16.02 -14.80 3.24
N GLU A 249 -16.90 -14.63 2.24
CA GLU A 249 -16.87 -15.38 0.98
C GLU A 249 -15.86 -14.86 -0.06
N ILE A 250 -15.15 -13.76 0.25
CA ILE A 250 -14.25 -13.12 -0.72
C ILE A 250 -13.04 -12.42 -0.11
N MET A 251 -13.05 -12.17 1.20
CA MET A 251 -12.01 -11.45 1.90
C MET A 251 -11.48 -12.25 3.08
N ILE A 252 -10.16 -12.33 3.19
CA ILE A 252 -9.47 -12.91 4.35
C ILE A 252 -8.75 -11.78 5.06
N ARG A 253 -8.91 -11.72 6.38
CA ARG A 253 -8.28 -10.69 7.21
C ARG A 253 -7.89 -11.26 8.57
N HIS A 254 -6.59 -11.29 8.82
CA HIS A 254 -6.03 -11.56 10.14
C HIS A 254 -5.50 -10.28 10.77
N ARG A 255 -5.63 -10.19 12.09
CA ARG A 255 -4.98 -9.17 12.90
C ARG A 255 -3.82 -9.83 13.65
N ARG A 256 -2.83 -9.05 14.01
CA ARG A 256 -1.71 -9.56 14.84
C ARG A 256 -2.18 -10.20 16.12
N ALA A 257 -3.22 -9.62 16.76
CA ALA A 257 -3.82 -10.14 17.98
C ALA A 257 -4.52 -11.51 17.78
N ASP A 258 -4.95 -11.83 16.57
CA ASP A 258 -5.65 -13.06 16.23
C ASP A 258 -4.67 -14.19 15.85
N THR A 259 -3.38 -13.87 15.71
CA THR A 259 -2.33 -14.84 15.39
C THR A 259 -1.61 -15.32 16.66
N LEU A 260 -1.20 -16.59 16.69
CA LEU A 260 -0.40 -17.15 17.80
C LEU A 260 1.07 -16.70 17.77
N ILE A 261 1.40 -15.71 16.96
CA ILE A 261 2.76 -15.24 16.75
C ILE A 261 3.11 -14.22 17.82
N LYS A 262 4.20 -14.45 18.49
CA LYS A 262 4.78 -13.47 19.42
C LYS A 262 5.56 -12.44 18.61
N PHE A 263 5.03 -11.22 18.53
CA PHE A 263 5.77 -10.08 18.03
C PHE A 263 6.57 -9.44 19.16
N PRO A 264 7.74 -8.84 18.87
CA PRO A 264 8.43 -7.98 19.82
C PRO A 264 7.52 -6.85 20.30
N GLN A 265 7.81 -6.28 21.46
CA GLN A 265 7.04 -5.17 21.98
C GLN A 265 7.27 -3.90 21.14
N ARG A 266 6.26 -3.05 21.10
CA ARG A 266 6.29 -1.76 20.41
C ARG A 266 6.16 -0.65 21.46
N PHE A 267 7.25 0.07 21.69
CA PHE A 267 7.29 1.23 22.56
C PHE A 267 7.08 2.50 21.75
N VAL A 268 6.06 3.26 22.10
CA VAL A 268 5.75 4.53 21.42
C VAL A 268 6.10 5.68 22.36
N HIS A 269 6.98 6.56 21.90
CA HIS A 269 7.40 7.78 22.60
C HIS A 269 6.85 8.99 21.85
N THR A 270 6.14 9.85 22.56
CA THR A 270 5.59 11.09 21.98
C THR A 270 6.24 12.29 22.63
N TYR A 271 6.84 13.15 21.80
CA TYR A 271 7.45 14.40 22.24
C TYR A 271 6.54 15.57 21.88
N SER A 272 6.02 16.26 22.89
CA SER A 272 5.33 17.53 22.70
C SER A 272 6.37 18.65 22.56
N ILE A 273 6.28 19.42 21.50
CA ILE A 273 7.26 20.45 21.16
C ILE A 273 6.55 21.79 21.13
N GLU A 274 7.00 22.72 21.98
CA GLU A 274 6.58 24.11 21.93
C GLU A 274 7.48 24.85 20.93
N LEU A 275 6.86 25.64 20.05
CA LEU A 275 7.57 26.45 19.07
C LEU A 275 8.36 27.54 19.80
N ASN A 276 9.52 27.91 19.26
CA ASN A 276 10.20 29.12 19.71
C ASN A 276 9.47 30.38 19.19
N ASP A 277 9.84 31.56 19.68
CA ASP A 277 9.13 32.82 19.38
C ASP A 277 9.09 33.08 17.86
N ASP A 278 10.20 32.91 17.15
CA ASP A 278 10.29 33.13 15.71
C ASP A 278 9.40 32.14 14.93
N GLU A 279 9.42 30.85 15.33
CA GLU A 279 8.56 29.82 14.71
C GLU A 279 7.08 30.10 15.00
N ALA A 280 6.75 30.54 16.21
CA ALA A 280 5.37 30.86 16.62
C ALA A 280 4.85 32.08 15.85
N GLU A 281 5.66 33.13 15.68
CA GLU A 281 5.30 34.31 14.89
C GLU A 281 5.01 33.94 13.45
N LEU A 282 5.90 33.16 12.81
CA LEU A 282 5.72 32.67 11.44
C LEU A 282 4.45 31.80 11.32
N TYR A 283 4.22 30.92 12.29
CA TYR A 283 3.04 30.06 12.32
C TYR A 283 1.73 30.87 12.37
N ASN A 284 1.70 31.89 13.20
CA ASN A 284 0.55 32.78 13.35
C ASN A 284 0.31 33.61 12.08
N GLU A 285 1.36 34.21 11.50
CA GLU A 285 1.27 34.96 10.24
C GLU A 285 0.74 34.09 9.10
N LEU A 286 1.29 32.87 8.96
CA LEU A 286 0.83 31.92 7.94
C LEU A 286 -0.64 31.50 8.18
N THR A 287 -1.01 31.25 9.43
CA THR A 287 -2.37 30.84 9.78
C THR A 287 -3.39 31.95 9.47
N ASP A 288 -3.06 33.17 9.79
CA ASP A 288 -3.91 34.31 9.46
C ASP A 288 -3.99 34.59 7.97
N PHE A 289 -2.88 34.43 7.25
CA PHE A 289 -2.87 34.46 5.79
C PHE A 289 -3.80 33.40 5.20
N ILE A 290 -3.66 32.13 5.63
CA ILE A 290 -4.51 31.01 5.17
C ILE A 290 -5.97 31.31 5.48
N ARG A 291 -6.30 31.76 6.71
CA ARG A 291 -7.68 32.05 7.13
C ARG A 291 -8.30 33.14 6.25
N LYS A 292 -7.61 34.29 6.10
CA LYS A 292 -8.07 35.39 5.24
C LYS A 292 -8.32 34.93 3.81
N LYS A 293 -7.39 34.16 3.23
CA LYS A 293 -7.48 33.73 1.83
C LYS A 293 -8.50 32.61 1.63
N TYR A 294 -8.64 31.68 2.55
CA TYR A 294 -9.58 30.55 2.43
C TYR A 294 -11.04 31.01 2.25
N TYR A 295 -11.45 32.07 2.96
CA TYR A 295 -12.80 32.61 2.86
C TYR A 295 -13.00 33.55 1.66
N THR A 296 -11.95 34.17 1.16
CA THR A 296 -12.03 35.09 0.02
C THR A 296 -11.87 34.44 -1.34
N LEU A 297 -11.42 33.16 -1.38
CA LEU A 297 -11.26 32.43 -2.63
C LEU A 297 -12.61 32.08 -3.26
N PRO A 298 -12.83 32.43 -4.55
CA PRO A 298 -14.02 32.03 -5.27
C PRO A 298 -14.14 30.52 -5.35
N THR A 299 -15.38 30.00 -5.27
CA THR A 299 -15.69 28.56 -5.35
C THR A 299 -15.36 27.96 -6.71
N HIS A 300 -15.23 28.77 -7.76
CA HIS A 300 -14.85 28.35 -9.11
C HIS A 300 -13.35 28.50 -9.33
N LYS A 301 -12.78 27.57 -10.12
CA LYS A 301 -11.37 27.56 -10.51
C LYS A 301 -10.94 28.93 -11.04
N ASN A 302 -10.19 29.65 -10.25
CA ASN A 302 -9.47 30.81 -10.73
C ASN A 302 -8.13 30.31 -11.33
N PRO A 303 -7.91 30.39 -12.65
CA PRO A 303 -6.70 29.85 -13.27
C PRO A 303 -5.41 30.58 -12.88
N ARG A 304 -5.49 31.75 -12.19
CA ARG A 304 -4.34 32.58 -11.82
C ARG A 304 -4.29 32.92 -10.32
N GLY A 305 -4.85 32.11 -9.45
CA GLY A 305 -4.86 32.36 -7.99
C GLY A 305 -4.44 31.16 -7.17
N ILE A 306 -4.03 31.39 -5.92
CA ILE A 306 -3.83 30.32 -4.92
C ILE A 306 -5.15 29.55 -4.78
N ASN A 307 -5.09 28.24 -4.87
CA ASN A 307 -6.23 27.39 -4.61
C ASN A 307 -6.23 26.87 -3.16
N ARG A 308 -7.38 26.37 -2.70
CA ARG A 308 -7.52 25.82 -1.33
C ARG A 308 -6.52 24.70 -1.01
N LEU A 309 -6.17 23.89 -2.01
CA LEU A 309 -5.19 22.80 -1.85
C LEU A 309 -3.79 23.35 -1.58
N THR A 310 -3.40 24.46 -2.24
CA THR A 310 -2.12 25.14 -1.99
C THR A 310 -2.05 25.66 -0.56
N LEU A 311 -3.14 26.28 -0.04
CA LEU A 311 -3.19 26.75 1.35
C LEU A 311 -3.02 25.60 2.35
N ILE A 312 -3.70 24.48 2.14
CA ILE A 312 -3.54 23.27 2.96
C ILE A 312 -2.11 22.73 2.87
N LEU A 313 -1.49 22.80 1.70
CA LEU A 313 -0.11 22.36 1.52
C LEU A 313 0.86 23.25 2.30
N LEU A 314 0.71 24.57 2.27
CA LEU A 314 1.54 25.51 3.05
C LEU A 314 1.43 25.22 4.56
N GLN A 315 0.23 24.96 5.06
CA GLN A 315 0.03 24.57 6.46
C GLN A 315 0.74 23.26 6.82
N LYS A 316 0.69 22.26 5.92
CA LYS A 316 1.41 21.00 6.12
C LYS A 316 2.93 21.16 6.09
N LEU A 317 3.43 22.02 5.21
CA LEU A 317 4.85 22.32 5.10
C LEU A 317 5.37 22.99 6.38
N MET A 318 4.64 23.99 6.90
CA MET A 318 4.97 24.63 8.18
C MET A 318 4.98 23.63 9.33
N GLY A 319 3.98 22.74 9.39
CA GLY A 319 3.91 21.68 10.40
C GLY A 319 5.05 20.65 10.27
N SER A 320 5.70 20.54 9.12
CA SER A 320 6.87 19.70 8.92
C SER A 320 8.17 20.44 9.28
N SER A 321 8.51 21.51 8.56
CA SER A 321 9.65 22.39 8.91
C SER A 321 9.55 23.75 8.24
N THR A 322 10.15 24.78 8.88
CA THR A 322 10.29 26.12 8.31
C THR A 322 11.04 26.11 6.98
N HIS A 323 12.07 25.26 6.84
CA HIS A 323 12.83 25.09 5.60
C HIS A 323 11.98 24.55 4.45
N ALA A 324 11.07 23.60 4.71
CA ALA A 324 10.16 23.10 3.68
C ALA A 324 9.16 24.19 3.25
N LEU A 325 8.70 25.01 4.19
CA LEU A 325 7.85 26.17 3.88
C LEU A 325 8.63 27.19 3.05
N ALA A 326 9.83 27.59 3.47
CA ALA A 326 10.69 28.56 2.76
C ALA A 326 10.91 28.13 1.30
N ASN A 327 11.31 26.87 1.08
CA ASN A 327 11.51 26.32 -0.26
C ASN A 327 10.25 26.37 -1.14
N ALA A 328 9.07 26.23 -0.56
CA ALA A 328 7.81 26.31 -1.29
C ALA A 328 7.43 27.77 -1.60
N LEU A 329 7.59 28.68 -0.64
CA LEU A 329 7.36 30.13 -0.81
C LEU A 329 8.29 30.70 -1.89
N ASP A 330 9.58 30.36 -1.86
CA ASP A 330 10.55 30.79 -2.85
C ASP A 330 10.14 30.38 -4.27
N LYS A 331 9.77 29.11 -4.47
CA LYS A 331 9.26 28.61 -5.75
C LYS A 331 7.98 29.29 -6.19
N MET A 332 7.08 29.61 -5.26
CA MET A 332 5.85 30.32 -5.57
C MET A 332 6.13 31.76 -6.04
N ILE A 333 7.04 32.46 -5.38
CA ILE A 333 7.50 33.80 -5.75
C ILE A 333 8.21 33.78 -7.12
N ALA A 334 9.16 32.86 -7.29
CA ALA A 334 9.92 32.71 -8.53
C ALA A 334 9.06 32.36 -9.74
N SER A 335 7.94 31.70 -9.55
CA SER A 335 7.01 31.34 -10.64
C SER A 335 6.30 32.56 -11.29
N ASN A 336 6.35 33.73 -10.66
CA ASN A 336 5.67 34.97 -11.07
C ASN A 336 4.17 34.77 -11.40
N TYR A 337 3.57 33.71 -10.86
CA TYR A 337 2.20 33.28 -11.15
C TYR A 337 1.16 34.09 -10.35
N TYR A 338 1.60 34.66 -9.24
CA TYR A 338 0.76 35.42 -8.29
C TYR A 338 1.06 36.91 -8.44
N LYS A 339 0.03 37.76 -8.62
CA LYS A 339 0.18 39.21 -8.79
C LYS A 339 -0.13 39.98 -7.52
N ASP A 340 0.63 41.06 -7.31
CA ASP A 340 0.46 42.20 -6.39
C ASP A 340 0.44 41.85 -4.88
N ASP A 341 -0.65 42.03 -4.15
CA ASP A 341 -0.73 41.91 -2.68
C ASP A 341 -0.31 40.53 -2.13
N PHE A 342 -0.35 39.49 -2.96
CA PHE A 342 0.11 38.16 -2.61
C PHE A 342 1.62 38.09 -2.49
N ASP A 343 2.32 38.73 -3.41
CA ASP A 343 3.78 38.66 -3.49
C ASP A 343 4.44 39.28 -2.26
N VAL A 344 3.86 40.36 -1.73
CA VAL A 344 4.34 41.02 -0.51
C VAL A 344 4.19 40.11 0.72
N SER A 345 3.02 39.49 0.89
CA SER A 345 2.79 38.57 2.02
C SER A 345 3.66 37.30 1.94
N LEU A 346 3.86 36.75 0.74
CA LEU A 346 4.71 35.59 0.54
C LEU A 346 6.18 35.93 0.80
N LYS A 347 6.67 37.09 0.36
CA LYS A 347 8.04 37.57 0.64
C LYS A 347 8.27 37.79 2.13
N LYS A 348 7.32 38.44 2.83
CA LYS A 348 7.39 38.62 4.29
C LYS A 348 7.54 37.26 4.99
N MET A 349 6.68 36.30 4.67
CA MET A 349 6.74 34.96 5.28
C MET A 349 8.02 34.20 4.90
N LEU A 350 8.55 34.38 3.69
CA LEU A 350 9.83 33.80 3.28
C LEU A 350 10.99 34.38 4.10
N ASP A 351 11.02 35.70 4.30
CA ASP A 351 12.04 36.34 5.12
C ASP A 351 11.98 35.89 6.58
N MET A 352 10.78 35.78 7.13
CA MET A 352 10.56 35.22 8.49
C MET A 352 11.06 33.77 8.56
N ALA A 353 10.72 32.92 7.58
CA ALA A 353 11.12 31.51 7.54
C ALA A 353 12.64 31.34 7.43
N ASN A 354 13.33 32.22 6.68
CA ASN A 354 14.78 32.23 6.55
C ASN A 354 15.50 32.76 7.81
N ASN A 355 14.85 33.59 8.62
CA ASN A 355 15.38 34.12 9.88
C ASN A 355 15.33 33.11 11.03
N VAL A 356 14.52 32.06 10.94
CA VAL A 356 14.50 30.97 11.93
C VAL A 356 15.81 30.19 11.86
N LYS A 357 16.73 30.47 12.77
CA LYS A 357 18.08 29.85 12.78
C LYS A 357 18.06 28.40 13.23
N GLU A 358 17.28 28.08 14.25
CA GLU A 358 17.17 26.73 14.80
C GLU A 358 15.70 26.37 15.02
N SER A 359 15.28 25.24 14.45
CA SER A 359 13.96 24.68 14.68
C SER A 359 13.95 23.91 16.00
N LYS A 360 12.96 24.14 16.84
CA LYS A 360 12.79 23.38 18.09
C LYS A 360 12.64 21.88 17.85
N LYS A 361 11.95 21.50 16.77
CA LYS A 361 11.89 20.11 16.31
C LYS A 361 13.26 19.54 15.98
N GLY A 362 14.11 20.32 15.35
CA GLY A 362 15.49 19.94 15.05
C GLY A 362 16.32 19.71 16.30
N GLN A 363 16.19 20.57 17.31
CA GLN A 363 16.87 20.42 18.60
C GLN A 363 16.45 19.12 19.29
N VAL A 364 15.15 18.86 19.42
CA VAL A 364 14.63 17.62 20.03
C VAL A 364 15.07 16.38 19.24
N LEU A 365 15.08 16.44 17.92
CA LEU A 365 15.60 15.34 17.09
C LEU A 365 17.07 15.05 17.42
N MET A 366 17.89 16.09 17.58
CA MET A 366 19.31 15.95 17.95
C MET A 366 19.48 15.33 19.34
N GLU A 367 18.68 15.75 20.32
CA GLU A 367 18.68 15.16 21.67
C GLU A 367 18.39 13.66 21.62
N ILE A 368 17.35 13.25 20.85
CA ILE A 368 16.99 11.85 20.68
C ILE A 368 18.13 11.09 20.00
N VAL A 369 18.63 11.57 18.87
CA VAL A 369 19.71 10.90 18.11
C VAL A 369 20.98 10.78 18.93
N ASN A 370 21.35 11.81 19.70
CA ASN A 370 22.51 11.79 20.60
C ASN A 370 22.39 10.74 21.71
N SER A 371 21.16 10.43 22.15
CA SER A 371 20.93 9.40 23.17
C SER A 371 20.97 7.98 22.64
N LEU A 372 20.96 7.82 21.28
CA LEU A 372 20.92 6.52 20.63
C LEU A 372 22.28 6.18 19.99
N ASN A 373 22.88 5.07 20.41
CA ASN A 373 24.15 4.57 19.83
C ASN A 373 23.92 3.52 18.73
N GLU A 374 22.72 3.44 18.19
CA GLU A 374 22.30 2.43 17.22
C GLU A 374 21.75 3.05 15.94
N LYS A 375 21.41 2.20 14.97
CA LYS A 375 20.84 2.64 13.71
C LYS A 375 19.43 3.20 13.91
N VAL A 376 19.16 4.34 13.25
CA VAL A 376 17.90 5.07 13.35
C VAL A 376 17.36 5.38 11.98
N ILE A 377 16.04 5.17 11.80
CA ILE A 377 15.32 5.61 10.61
C ILE A 377 14.50 6.85 10.96
N ILE A 378 14.65 7.90 10.16
CA ILE A 378 13.89 9.14 10.31
C ILE A 378 13.00 9.30 9.09
N PHE A 379 11.69 9.32 9.30
CA PHE A 379 10.71 9.57 8.25
C PHE A 379 10.21 11.01 8.25
N THR A 380 10.13 11.61 7.06
CA THR A 380 9.48 12.89 6.81
C THR A 380 8.62 12.84 5.54
N GLN A 381 7.65 13.74 5.41
CA GLN A 381 6.80 13.80 4.21
C GLN A 381 7.44 14.62 3.07
N PHE A 382 8.26 15.60 3.40
CA PHE A 382 8.72 16.62 2.46
C PHE A 382 10.23 16.59 2.25
N ARG A 383 10.63 16.75 1.00
CA ARG A 383 12.06 16.80 0.64
C ARG A 383 12.80 17.98 1.27
N GLY A 384 12.16 19.15 1.33
CA GLY A 384 12.78 20.30 2.00
C GLY A 384 13.10 20.02 3.47
N THR A 385 12.24 19.27 4.16
CA THR A 385 12.51 18.80 5.52
C THR A 385 13.60 17.73 5.55
N GLN A 386 13.60 16.80 4.57
CA GLN A 386 14.66 15.80 4.43
C GLN A 386 16.03 16.49 4.29
N ASP A 387 16.14 17.44 3.37
CA ASP A 387 17.38 18.18 3.12
C ASP A 387 17.87 18.94 4.37
N TYR A 388 16.94 19.53 5.11
CA TYR A 388 17.22 20.18 6.40
C TYR A 388 17.79 19.20 7.43
N ILE A 389 17.10 18.08 7.66
CA ILE A 389 17.52 17.05 8.63
C ILE A 389 18.91 16.51 8.25
N VAL A 390 19.12 16.19 6.98
CA VAL A 390 20.41 15.67 6.49
C VAL A 390 21.55 16.65 6.75
N LYS A 391 21.37 17.93 6.39
CA LYS A 391 22.39 18.96 6.61
C LYS A 391 22.69 19.13 8.10
N MET A 392 21.66 19.17 8.94
CA MET A 392 21.81 19.31 10.39
C MET A 392 22.58 18.13 11.00
N LEU A 393 22.25 16.88 10.64
CA LEU A 393 22.92 15.69 11.15
C LEU A 393 24.38 15.61 10.65
N GLN A 394 24.63 15.90 9.37
CA GLN A 394 25.97 15.89 8.80
C GLN A 394 26.87 16.99 9.43
N SER A 395 26.32 18.18 9.73
CA SER A 395 27.08 19.23 10.41
C SER A 395 27.54 18.85 11.82
N LYS A 396 26.89 17.85 12.44
CA LYS A 396 27.25 17.27 13.74
C LYS A 396 28.06 15.98 13.63
N GLY A 397 28.51 15.61 12.41
CA GLY A 397 29.42 14.48 12.17
C GLY A 397 28.72 13.12 12.00
N TYR A 398 27.38 13.06 11.93
CA TYR A 398 26.67 11.81 11.71
C TYR A 398 26.80 11.30 10.28
N SER A 399 26.95 9.99 10.14
CA SER A 399 26.91 9.33 8.82
C SER A 399 25.48 9.06 8.39
N VAL A 400 25.02 9.76 7.35
CA VAL A 400 23.61 9.75 6.93
C VAL A 400 23.45 9.12 5.55
N ALA A 401 22.51 8.19 5.43
CA ALA A 401 21.96 7.69 4.17
C ALA A 401 20.66 8.46 3.84
N VAL A 402 20.51 8.84 2.58
CA VAL A 402 19.35 9.63 2.12
C VAL A 402 18.54 8.81 1.13
N PHE A 403 17.26 8.62 1.42
CA PHE A 403 16.37 7.78 0.62
C PHE A 403 15.10 8.53 0.19
N ASN A 404 14.90 8.70 -1.11
CA ASN A 404 13.73 9.41 -1.63
C ASN A 404 13.21 8.84 -2.97
N GLY A 405 12.05 9.34 -3.42
CA GLY A 405 11.36 8.83 -4.59
C GLY A 405 12.00 9.15 -5.94
N GLN A 406 12.98 10.08 -6.01
CA GLN A 406 13.64 10.44 -7.27
C GLN A 406 14.84 9.55 -7.61
N MET A 407 15.31 8.79 -6.63
CA MET A 407 16.42 7.87 -6.82
C MET A 407 16.02 6.74 -7.79
N SER A 408 16.96 6.34 -8.65
CA SER A 408 16.85 5.12 -9.44
C SER A 408 16.81 3.88 -8.54
N GLN A 409 16.44 2.74 -9.08
CA GLN A 409 16.35 1.51 -8.30
C GLN A 409 17.73 1.09 -7.75
N SER A 410 18.77 1.17 -8.55
CA SER A 410 20.15 0.85 -8.13
C SER A 410 20.66 1.78 -7.01
N GLU A 411 20.36 3.08 -7.07
CA GLU A 411 20.71 4.01 -6.01
C GLU A 411 19.97 3.70 -4.70
N LYS A 412 18.71 3.29 -4.79
CA LYS A 412 17.91 2.86 -3.64
C LYS A 412 18.49 1.61 -2.98
N ASP A 413 18.87 0.62 -3.77
CA ASP A 413 19.45 -0.62 -3.28
C ASP A 413 20.77 -0.36 -2.58
N LYS A 414 21.65 0.42 -3.21
CA LYS A 414 22.91 0.86 -2.62
C LYS A 414 22.70 1.64 -1.32
N CYS A 415 21.75 2.57 -1.29
CA CYS A 415 21.47 3.37 -0.09
C CYS A 415 21.05 2.50 1.11
N ILE A 416 20.25 1.44 0.88
CA ILE A 416 19.86 0.51 1.95
C ILE A 416 21.04 -0.36 2.39
N GLU A 417 21.89 -0.76 1.46
CA GLU A 417 23.11 -1.51 1.76
C GLU A 417 24.11 -0.66 2.57
N ASP A 418 24.33 0.59 2.17
CA ASP A 418 25.14 1.55 2.91
C ASP A 418 24.56 1.77 4.33
N PHE A 419 23.25 1.91 4.46
CA PHE A 419 22.59 2.03 5.77
C PHE A 419 22.77 0.76 6.61
N ARG A 420 22.71 -0.41 5.99
CA ARG A 420 22.89 -1.67 6.71
C ARG A 420 24.33 -1.84 7.22
N ASN A 421 25.33 -1.46 6.44
CA ASN A 421 26.72 -1.79 6.71
C ASN A 421 27.50 -0.62 7.33
N GLU A 422 27.32 0.61 6.85
CA GLU A 422 28.22 1.72 7.13
C GLU A 422 27.53 2.93 7.79
N LYS A 423 26.31 3.28 7.36
CA LYS A 423 25.65 4.50 7.82
C LYS A 423 24.86 4.26 9.10
N GLN A 424 24.86 5.24 9.99
CA GLN A 424 24.12 5.16 11.25
C GLN A 424 22.66 5.58 11.10
N ILE A 425 22.37 6.58 10.28
CA ILE A 425 21.07 7.20 10.17
C ILE A 425 20.55 7.08 8.74
N LEU A 426 19.30 6.66 8.57
CA LEU A 426 18.58 6.72 7.32
C LEU A 426 17.50 7.80 7.38
N VAL A 427 17.60 8.84 6.55
CA VAL A 427 16.53 9.84 6.41
C VAL A 427 15.73 9.55 5.15
N SER A 428 14.46 9.19 5.30
CA SER A 428 13.60 8.71 4.21
C SER A 428 12.35 9.57 4.03
N THR A 429 11.97 9.83 2.77
CA THR A 429 10.61 10.30 2.46
C THR A 429 9.66 9.12 2.29
N GLU A 430 8.33 9.37 2.39
CA GLU A 430 7.31 8.32 2.27
C GLU A 430 7.43 7.51 0.98
N SER A 431 7.58 8.19 -0.15
CA SER A 431 7.71 7.54 -1.47
C SER A 431 9.01 6.74 -1.62
N GLY A 432 10.02 7.07 -0.83
CA GLY A 432 11.28 6.35 -0.80
C GLY A 432 11.20 5.06 0.04
N GLY A 433 10.55 5.11 1.20
CA GLY A 433 10.49 4.01 2.16
C GLY A 433 9.50 2.89 1.81
N GLU A 434 8.64 3.05 0.81
CA GLU A 434 7.69 2.01 0.42
C GLU A 434 8.41 0.73 -0.04
N GLY A 435 8.05 -0.39 0.58
CA GLY A 435 8.43 -1.72 0.13
C GLY A 435 9.80 -2.25 0.56
N ARG A 436 10.58 -1.54 1.35
CA ARG A 436 11.87 -2.03 1.82
C ARG A 436 11.78 -2.72 3.18
N ASN A 437 12.55 -3.79 3.33
CA ASN A 437 12.70 -4.49 4.60
C ASN A 437 13.85 -3.85 5.39
N LEU A 438 13.52 -3.26 6.54
CA LEU A 438 14.46 -2.56 7.41
C LEU A 438 14.48 -3.17 8.83
N GLN A 439 14.18 -4.46 8.96
CA GLN A 439 14.10 -5.18 10.24
C GLN A 439 15.40 -5.21 11.04
N PHE A 440 16.54 -4.93 10.41
CA PHE A 440 17.82 -4.80 11.11
C PHE A 440 17.94 -3.52 11.94
N CYS A 441 16.92 -2.65 11.90
CA CYS A 441 16.83 -1.43 12.68
C CYS A 441 15.62 -1.52 13.62
N LYS A 442 15.77 -1.07 14.86
CA LYS A 442 14.71 -1.09 15.87
C LYS A 442 14.21 0.30 16.27
N TYR A 443 14.86 1.37 15.83
CA TYR A 443 14.48 2.76 16.12
C TYR A 443 13.93 3.45 14.90
N LEU A 444 12.72 4.03 15.03
CA LEU A 444 12.05 4.77 13.98
C LEU A 444 11.52 6.08 14.53
N ILE A 445 11.92 7.19 13.92
CA ILE A 445 11.45 8.52 14.27
C ILE A 445 10.54 9.04 13.17
N ASN A 446 9.31 9.42 13.51
CA ASN A 446 8.43 10.18 12.65
C ASN A 446 8.65 11.66 12.92
N PHE A 447 9.44 12.34 12.10
CA PHE A 447 9.70 13.79 12.25
C PHE A 447 8.43 14.62 12.01
N ASP A 448 7.60 14.16 11.07
CA ASP A 448 6.25 14.67 10.85
C ASP A 448 5.22 13.52 10.76
N LEU A 449 4.02 13.79 11.21
CA LEU A 449 2.93 12.82 11.22
C LEU A 449 2.03 13.02 9.99
N PRO A 450 1.84 12.00 9.16
CA PRO A 450 0.86 12.08 8.09
C PRO A 450 -0.57 12.10 8.65
N TRP A 451 -1.47 12.82 7.99
CA TRP A 451 -2.89 12.87 8.40
C TRP A 451 -3.60 11.52 8.32
N ASN A 452 -3.09 10.62 7.50
CA ASN A 452 -3.61 9.27 7.43
C ASN A 452 -2.81 8.36 8.37
N PRO A 453 -3.40 7.86 9.49
CA PRO A 453 -2.71 7.02 10.46
C PRO A 453 -2.18 5.72 9.86
N MET A 454 -2.78 5.23 8.78
CA MET A 454 -2.30 4.01 8.10
C MET A 454 -0.92 4.18 7.47
N ARG A 455 -0.53 5.40 7.11
CA ARG A 455 0.85 5.66 6.65
C ARG A 455 1.86 5.51 7.77
N ILE A 456 1.48 5.88 9.00
CA ILE A 456 2.32 5.63 10.18
C ILE A 456 2.49 4.13 10.39
N GLU A 457 1.41 3.35 10.34
CA GLU A 457 1.48 1.89 10.43
C GLU A 457 2.31 1.26 9.29
N GLN A 458 2.23 1.80 8.08
CA GLN A 458 3.08 1.37 6.96
C GLN A 458 4.57 1.68 7.22
N ARG A 459 4.90 2.84 7.79
CA ARG A 459 6.28 3.19 8.21
C ARG A 459 6.77 2.22 9.29
N ILE A 460 5.98 2.03 10.34
CA ILE A 460 6.29 1.11 11.45
C ILE A 460 6.47 -0.33 10.94
N GLY A 461 5.63 -0.76 10.01
CA GLY A 461 5.73 -2.08 9.39
C GLY A 461 7.01 -2.32 8.57
N ARG A 462 7.89 -1.32 8.42
CA ARG A 462 9.24 -1.51 7.83
C ARG A 462 10.20 -2.17 8.80
N ILE A 463 10.04 -1.90 10.10
CA ILE A 463 10.88 -2.43 11.17
C ILE A 463 10.13 -3.46 12.02
N HIS A 464 8.85 -3.25 12.29
CA HIS A 464 8.01 -4.11 13.13
C HIS A 464 7.15 -5.04 12.27
N ARG A 465 7.71 -6.18 11.91
CA ARG A 465 7.06 -7.22 11.08
C ARG A 465 7.58 -8.62 11.44
N LEU A 466 6.99 -9.67 10.85
CA LEU A 466 7.44 -11.05 11.03
C LEU A 466 8.95 -11.17 10.77
N GLY A 467 9.67 -11.79 11.72
CA GLY A 467 11.12 -11.94 11.69
C GLY A 467 11.91 -10.82 12.37
N GLN A 468 11.24 -9.83 12.99
CA GLN A 468 11.88 -8.92 13.93
C GLN A 468 12.02 -9.63 15.29
N ASN A 469 13.24 -9.60 15.85
CA ASN A 469 13.55 -10.25 17.13
C ASN A 469 13.66 -9.26 18.28
N ASP A 470 13.93 -8.00 18.00
CA ASP A 470 14.12 -6.94 18.99
C ASP A 470 12.88 -6.10 19.19
N ASP A 471 12.68 -5.60 20.39
CA ASP A 471 11.65 -4.62 20.68
C ASP A 471 11.88 -3.34 19.87
N VAL A 472 10.81 -2.73 19.37
CA VAL A 472 10.89 -1.56 18.50
C VAL A 472 10.46 -0.28 19.21
N HIS A 473 11.18 0.79 18.99
CA HIS A 473 10.96 2.12 19.56
C HIS A 473 10.56 3.11 18.45
N ILE A 474 9.46 3.85 18.69
CA ILE A 474 8.86 4.74 17.70
C ILE A 474 8.61 6.09 18.33
#